data_b85f11e5b3ad37bcb86595f1effc7669
#
_entry.id   b85f11e5b3ad37bcb86595f1effc7669
#
_cell.length_a   1.000
_cell.length_b   1.000
_cell.length_c   1.000
_cell.angle_alpha   90.00
_cell.angle_beta   90.00
_cell.angle_gamma   90.00
#
_symmetry.space_group_name_H-M   'P 1'
#
loop_
_entity.id
_entity.type
_entity.pdbx_description
1 polymer ?
#
loop_
_entity_poly.entity_id
_entity_poly.type
_entity_poly.pdbx_seq_one_letter_code
_entity_poly.pdbx_strand_id
1 'polypeptide(L)'
;MKRIVVDIETTLGHKTIWLCCTKDIDTGEKHTWYQAKAFQEYIADATLLIGHNLISFDAYHLNSLWKTKIVLNKCYDTLLVSRLLSPSLEGGHSLAAWGNTLHTQKIDYKATWQWLVGRREDYKGECYDKPHMGLLAVYCERDIDVTALLYHHLVAETEAQKFSQESVELEHTVAAIMSKQERNGFKLDIPYATVLLTTVKGRLDSIYESMQERWPPYTVERVSEKTGKPLK
;
A
#
# COMPACT_ATOMS: atom_id res chain seq x y z
N MET A 1 17.92 1.28 23.28
CA MET A 1 16.51 1.20 22.85
C MET A 1 16.45 0.27 21.66
N LYS A 2 15.43 -0.55 21.51
CA LYS A 2 15.29 -1.42 20.33
C LYS A 2 14.18 -0.84 19.43
N ARG A 3 14.59 -0.28 18.28
CA ARG A 3 13.70 0.38 17.31
C ARG A 3 13.69 -0.43 16.03
N ILE A 4 12.55 -0.99 15.69
CA ILE A 4 12.43 -1.97 14.61
C ILE A 4 11.54 -1.43 13.50
N VAL A 5 12.07 -1.35 12.29
CA VAL A 5 11.26 -1.19 11.07
C VAL A 5 10.63 -2.51 10.73
N VAL A 6 9.36 -2.47 10.34
CA VAL A 6 8.54 -3.64 10.05
C VAL A 6 7.77 -3.41 8.74
N ASP A 7 7.69 -4.44 7.91
CA ASP A 7 6.85 -4.49 6.72
C ASP A 7 6.38 -5.93 6.48
N ILE A 8 5.17 -6.13 5.96
CA ILE A 8 4.61 -7.46 5.71
C ILE A 8 4.14 -7.62 4.27
N GLU A 9 4.23 -8.86 3.78
CA GLU A 9 3.67 -9.25 2.50
C GLU A 9 2.53 -10.25 2.69
N THR A 10 1.39 -9.98 2.04
CA THR A 10 0.16 -10.77 2.20
C THR A 10 -0.39 -11.25 0.86
N THR A 11 -1.33 -12.21 0.91
CA THR A 11 -2.22 -12.48 -0.23
C THR A 11 -3.04 -11.25 -0.59
N LEU A 12 -3.54 -11.14 -1.84
CA LEU A 12 -4.42 -10.04 -2.27
C LEU A 12 -5.65 -9.85 -1.37
N GLY A 13 -6.21 -10.93 -0.86
CA GLY A 13 -7.34 -10.88 0.07
C GLY A 13 -6.96 -10.67 1.52
N HIS A 14 -5.68 -10.42 1.82
CA HIS A 14 -5.12 -10.20 3.18
C HIS A 14 -5.49 -11.30 4.19
N LYS A 15 -5.64 -12.54 3.72
CA LYS A 15 -6.00 -13.69 4.57
C LYS A 15 -4.79 -14.42 5.14
N THR A 16 -3.63 -14.21 4.55
CA THR A 16 -2.38 -14.89 4.93
C THR A 16 -1.23 -13.90 4.82
N ILE A 17 -0.35 -13.88 5.82
CA ILE A 17 0.95 -13.21 5.75
C ILE A 17 1.94 -14.22 5.20
N TRP A 18 2.56 -13.90 4.07
CA TRP A 18 3.60 -14.71 3.45
C TRP A 18 4.92 -14.63 4.20
N LEU A 19 5.29 -13.41 4.54
CA LEU A 19 6.50 -13.09 5.29
C LEU A 19 6.36 -11.70 5.94
N CYS A 20 7.22 -11.46 6.90
CA CYS A 20 7.44 -10.17 7.51
C CYS A 20 8.94 -9.89 7.49
N CYS A 21 9.36 -8.71 7.05
CA CYS A 21 10.73 -8.28 7.17
C CYS A 21 10.88 -7.26 8.29
N THR A 22 12.01 -7.34 8.99
CA THR A 22 12.37 -6.38 10.05
C THR A 22 13.78 -5.88 9.88
N LYS A 23 14.00 -4.64 10.30
CA LYS A 23 15.33 -4.03 10.41
C LYS A 23 15.44 -3.29 11.74
N ASP A 24 16.39 -3.67 12.55
CA ASP A 24 16.79 -2.86 13.70
C ASP A 24 17.56 -1.65 13.18
N ILE A 25 17.05 -0.45 13.45
CA ILE A 25 17.68 0.79 12.91
C ILE A 25 18.93 1.20 13.66
N ASP A 26 19.16 0.68 14.87
CA ASP A 26 20.31 0.99 15.69
C ASP A 26 21.51 0.09 15.35
N THR A 27 21.25 -1.18 14.99
CA THR A 27 22.30 -2.14 14.62
C THR A 27 22.44 -2.38 13.12
N GLY A 28 21.39 -2.08 12.35
CA GLY A 28 21.28 -2.40 10.93
C GLY A 28 20.93 -3.85 10.63
N GLU A 29 20.73 -4.68 11.65
CA GLU A 29 20.42 -6.11 11.50
C GLU A 29 19.05 -6.30 10.87
N LYS A 30 18.96 -7.23 9.91
CA LYS A 30 17.73 -7.55 9.19
C LYS A 30 17.33 -9.00 9.39
N HIS A 31 16.04 -9.24 9.45
CA HIS A 31 15.47 -10.59 9.50
C HIS A 31 14.24 -10.70 8.63
N THR A 32 14.05 -11.89 8.04
CA THR A 32 12.84 -12.26 7.32
C THR A 32 12.14 -13.39 8.08
N TRP A 33 10.91 -13.13 8.48
CA TRP A 33 10.10 -14.02 9.32
C TRP A 33 8.99 -14.66 8.49
N TYR A 34 8.90 -15.98 8.58
CA TYR A 34 7.84 -16.77 7.95
C TYR A 34 6.85 -17.34 8.97
N GLN A 35 7.12 -17.14 10.25
CA GLN A 35 6.35 -17.71 11.36
C GLN A 35 6.13 -16.68 12.47
N ALA A 36 4.89 -16.66 12.97
CA ALA A 36 4.44 -15.71 13.98
C ALA A 36 5.27 -15.76 15.28
N LYS A 37 5.57 -16.97 15.77
CA LYS A 37 6.20 -17.15 17.08
C LYS A 37 7.57 -16.49 17.17
N ALA A 38 8.44 -16.78 16.21
CA ALA A 38 9.80 -16.22 16.19
C ALA A 38 9.76 -14.68 16.04
N PHE A 39 8.86 -14.15 15.21
CA PHE A 39 8.65 -12.72 15.10
C PHE A 39 8.16 -12.09 16.41
N GLN A 40 7.17 -12.70 17.10
CA GLN A 40 6.67 -12.22 18.39
C GLN A 40 7.77 -12.16 19.44
N GLU A 41 8.59 -13.20 19.52
CA GLU A 41 9.73 -13.25 20.45
C GLU A 41 10.74 -12.13 20.14
N TYR A 42 11.02 -11.87 18.86
CA TYR A 42 11.97 -10.86 18.43
C TYR A 42 11.52 -9.44 18.78
N ILE A 43 10.23 -9.12 18.60
CA ILE A 43 9.70 -7.77 18.87
C ILE A 43 9.25 -7.54 20.31
N ALA A 44 9.32 -8.55 21.18
CA ALA A 44 8.77 -8.48 22.54
C ALA A 44 9.37 -7.32 23.37
N ASP A 45 10.65 -7.05 23.19
CA ASP A 45 11.41 -5.99 23.86
C ASP A 45 11.55 -4.72 23.02
N ALA A 46 10.91 -4.64 21.84
CA ALA A 46 10.92 -3.45 21.00
C ALA A 46 10.26 -2.27 21.72
N THR A 47 10.96 -1.15 21.72
CA THR A 47 10.48 0.12 22.29
C THR A 47 9.71 0.95 21.28
N LEU A 48 10.00 0.76 19.97
CA LEU A 48 9.33 1.44 18.87
C LEU A 48 9.26 0.50 17.66
N LEU A 49 8.08 0.41 17.06
CA LEU A 49 7.86 -0.22 15.76
C LEU A 49 7.62 0.88 14.73
N ILE A 50 8.32 0.81 13.62
CA ILE A 50 8.31 1.80 12.55
C ILE A 50 7.81 1.14 11.28
N GLY A 51 6.90 1.76 10.55
CA GLY A 51 6.45 1.25 9.26
C GLY A 51 5.79 2.34 8.41
N HIS A 52 5.50 2.02 7.18
CA HIS A 52 4.81 2.92 6.27
C HIS A 52 3.37 2.46 6.07
N ASN A 53 2.40 3.21 6.57
CA ASN A 53 1.01 2.80 6.73
C ASN A 53 0.83 1.67 7.78
N LEU A 54 1.72 1.65 8.75
CA LEU A 54 1.82 0.60 9.76
C LEU A 54 0.53 0.42 10.55
N ILE A 55 -0.08 1.50 11.00
CA ILE A 55 -1.27 1.48 11.87
C ILE A 55 -2.47 0.89 11.17
N SER A 56 -2.68 1.28 9.91
CA SER A 56 -3.85 0.85 9.16
C SER A 56 -3.68 -0.53 8.54
N PHE A 57 -2.45 -0.97 8.27
CA PHE A 57 -2.20 -2.21 7.55
C PHE A 57 -1.40 -3.23 8.37
N ASP A 58 -0.08 -3.04 8.53
CA ASP A 58 0.80 -4.09 9.08
C ASP A 58 0.45 -4.49 10.50
N ALA A 59 0.31 -3.52 11.40
CA ALA A 59 -0.01 -3.77 12.80
C ALA A 59 -1.38 -4.47 12.96
N TYR A 60 -2.35 -4.10 12.13
CA TYR A 60 -3.65 -4.75 12.13
C TYR A 60 -3.56 -6.22 11.68
N HIS A 61 -2.90 -6.48 10.55
CA HIS A 61 -2.79 -7.85 10.03
C HIS A 61 -1.90 -8.73 10.90
N LEU A 62 -0.81 -8.21 11.43
CA LEU A 62 0.02 -8.91 12.41
C LEU A 62 -0.79 -9.28 13.67
N ASN A 63 -1.56 -8.35 14.21
CA ASN A 63 -2.40 -8.63 15.38
C ASN A 63 -3.54 -9.62 15.07
N SER A 64 -4.14 -9.53 13.89
CA SER A 64 -5.29 -10.37 13.52
C SER A 64 -4.87 -11.78 13.08
N LEU A 65 -3.82 -11.92 12.26
CA LEU A 65 -3.42 -13.18 11.65
C LEU A 65 -2.32 -13.90 12.45
N TRP A 66 -1.31 -13.17 12.89
CA TRP A 66 -0.21 -13.71 13.67
C TRP A 66 -0.41 -13.61 15.18
N LYS A 67 -1.55 -13.03 15.62
CA LYS A 67 -1.91 -12.90 17.05
C LYS A 67 -0.84 -12.15 17.86
N THR A 68 -0.16 -11.21 17.24
CA THR A 68 0.75 -10.32 17.95
C THR A 68 -0.03 -9.40 18.89
N LYS A 69 0.66 -8.73 19.80
CA LYS A 69 0.08 -7.78 20.73
C LYS A 69 0.70 -6.40 20.53
N ILE A 70 0.84 -6.00 19.26
CA ILE A 70 1.36 -4.68 18.92
C ILE A 70 0.39 -3.63 19.44
N VAL A 71 0.90 -2.73 20.27
CA VAL A 71 0.15 -1.60 20.82
C VAL A 71 0.50 -0.32 20.06
N LEU A 72 -0.50 0.43 19.69
CA LEU A 72 -0.37 1.55 18.74
C LEU A 72 0.47 2.72 19.30
N ASN A 73 0.53 2.90 20.62
CA ASN A 73 1.38 3.91 21.24
C ASN A 73 2.89 3.62 21.15
N LYS A 74 3.27 2.46 20.64
CA LYS A 74 4.66 2.10 20.29
C LYS A 74 4.90 2.08 18.78
N CYS A 75 3.97 2.59 17.99
CA CYS A 75 4.09 2.64 16.54
C CYS A 75 4.45 4.05 16.07
N TYR A 76 5.35 4.11 15.09
CA TYR A 76 5.63 5.30 14.31
C TYR A 76 5.29 5.02 12.85
N ASP A 77 4.27 5.70 12.36
CA ASP A 77 3.79 5.52 10.99
C ASP A 77 4.33 6.63 10.09
N THR A 78 5.28 6.29 9.24
CA THR A 78 5.96 7.25 8.38
C THR A 78 5.03 7.88 7.34
N LEU A 79 3.93 7.21 6.94
CA LEU A 79 2.94 7.79 6.03
C LEU A 79 2.19 8.94 6.70
N LEU A 80 1.78 8.76 7.95
CA LEU A 80 1.07 9.77 8.72
C LEU A 80 1.94 11.00 8.96
N VAL A 81 3.17 10.79 9.44
CA VAL A 81 4.10 11.89 9.71
C VAL A 81 4.47 12.63 8.43
N SER A 82 4.67 11.94 7.33
CA SER A 82 4.90 12.55 6.02
C SER A 82 3.75 13.47 5.60
N ARG A 83 2.51 13.02 5.78
CA ARG A 83 1.31 13.83 5.48
C ARG A 83 1.15 15.02 6.42
N LEU A 84 1.50 14.84 7.69
CA LEU A 84 1.39 15.88 8.70
C LEU A 84 2.39 17.02 8.45
N LEU A 85 3.64 16.69 8.11
CA LEU A 85 4.68 17.69 7.85
C LEU A 85 4.52 18.40 6.50
N SER A 86 4.01 17.72 5.48
CA SER A 86 3.90 18.25 4.13
C SER A 86 2.62 17.80 3.43
N PRO A 87 1.43 18.32 3.81
CA PRO A 87 0.14 17.83 3.28
C PRO A 87 0.02 17.85 1.75
N SER A 88 0.74 18.76 1.10
CA SER A 88 0.71 18.97 -0.36
C SER A 88 2.03 18.57 -1.01
N LEU A 89 2.67 17.49 -0.53
CA LEU A 89 3.94 17.01 -1.06
C LEU A 89 3.84 16.67 -2.55
N GLU A 90 4.66 17.32 -3.38
CA GLU A 90 4.76 17.01 -4.80
C GLU A 90 5.32 15.57 -4.98
N GLY A 91 4.71 14.77 -5.85
CA GLY A 91 5.03 13.34 -6.00
C GLY A 91 4.28 12.41 -5.03
N GLY A 92 3.66 12.96 -3.98
CA GLY A 92 2.84 12.22 -3.01
C GLY A 92 3.63 11.48 -1.93
N HIS A 93 2.92 10.78 -1.07
CA HIS A 93 3.45 10.20 0.16
C HIS A 93 3.71 8.69 0.08
N SER A 94 3.58 8.08 -1.10
CA SER A 94 3.83 6.64 -1.24
C SER A 94 5.29 6.30 -0.96
N LEU A 95 5.55 5.09 -0.46
CA LEU A 95 6.92 4.64 -0.22
C LEU A 95 7.76 4.63 -1.50
N ALA A 96 7.12 4.41 -2.68
CA ALA A 96 7.78 4.53 -3.98
C ALA A 96 8.22 5.97 -4.30
N ALA A 97 7.36 6.96 -4.04
CA ALA A 97 7.69 8.37 -4.21
C ALA A 97 8.86 8.78 -3.30
N TRP A 98 8.80 8.38 -2.03
CA TRP A 98 9.88 8.62 -1.08
C TRP A 98 11.18 7.88 -1.46
N GLY A 99 11.08 6.65 -1.97
CA GLY A 99 12.24 5.92 -2.47
C GLY A 99 12.97 6.66 -3.60
N ASN A 100 12.22 7.32 -4.49
CA ASN A 100 12.82 8.18 -5.53
C ASN A 100 13.48 9.42 -4.91
N THR A 101 12.81 10.10 -3.99
CA THR A 101 13.33 11.29 -3.31
C THR A 101 14.61 10.99 -2.50
N LEU A 102 14.63 9.84 -1.82
CA LEU A 102 15.75 9.39 -1.01
C LEU A 102 16.81 8.59 -1.80
N HIS A 103 16.75 8.58 -3.13
CA HIS A 103 17.65 7.87 -4.02
C HIS A 103 17.80 6.36 -3.71
N THR A 104 16.75 5.76 -3.14
CA THR A 104 16.69 4.33 -2.81
C THR A 104 15.40 3.77 -3.36
N GLN A 105 15.37 3.52 -4.67
CA GLN A 105 14.18 3.09 -5.38
C GLN A 105 13.66 1.72 -4.90
N LYS A 106 12.34 1.61 -4.81
CA LYS A 106 11.66 0.32 -4.62
C LYS A 106 11.88 -0.60 -5.82
N ILE A 107 11.75 -1.88 -5.56
CA ILE A 107 11.71 -2.90 -6.63
C ILE A 107 10.30 -2.89 -7.23
N ASP A 108 10.18 -2.91 -8.54
CA ASP A 108 8.91 -3.23 -9.20
C ASP A 108 8.70 -4.76 -9.12
N TYR A 109 8.09 -5.18 -8.02
CA TYR A 109 7.85 -6.60 -7.75
C TYR A 109 7.03 -7.27 -8.84
N LYS A 110 5.94 -6.63 -9.29
CA LYS A 110 5.04 -7.19 -10.29
C LYS A 110 5.73 -7.39 -11.63
N ALA A 111 6.44 -6.39 -12.13
CA ALA A 111 7.19 -6.49 -13.38
C ALA A 111 8.33 -7.52 -13.27
N THR A 112 9.06 -7.54 -12.15
CA THR A 112 10.14 -8.49 -11.92
C THR A 112 9.62 -9.93 -11.80
N TRP A 113 8.52 -10.13 -11.07
CA TRP A 113 7.85 -11.42 -10.97
C TRP A 113 7.38 -11.92 -12.33
N GLN A 114 6.72 -11.06 -13.12
CA GLN A 114 6.25 -11.39 -14.45
C GLN A 114 7.40 -11.79 -15.38
N TRP A 115 8.51 -11.08 -15.31
CA TRP A 115 9.70 -11.40 -16.09
C TRP A 115 10.34 -12.73 -15.66
N LEU A 116 10.47 -12.97 -14.36
CA LEU A 116 11.20 -14.10 -13.79
C LEU A 116 10.40 -15.41 -13.88
N VAL A 117 9.14 -15.39 -13.51
CA VAL A 117 8.33 -16.61 -13.31
C VAL A 117 6.95 -16.59 -13.95
N GLY A 118 6.44 -15.44 -14.37
CA GLY A 118 5.06 -15.29 -14.86
C GLY A 118 4.69 -16.13 -16.09
N ARG A 119 5.68 -16.71 -16.78
CA ARG A 119 5.48 -17.62 -17.93
C ARG A 119 5.43 -19.11 -17.53
N ARG A 120 5.72 -19.45 -16.30
CA ARG A 120 5.74 -20.83 -15.80
C ARG A 120 4.33 -21.24 -15.38
N GLU A 121 3.94 -22.49 -15.68
CA GLU A 121 2.62 -23.05 -15.32
C GLU A 121 2.31 -22.94 -13.83
N ASP A 122 3.31 -23.18 -12.97
CA ASP A 122 3.16 -23.16 -11.51
C ASP A 122 2.81 -21.77 -10.94
N TYR A 123 3.04 -20.71 -11.75
CA TYR A 123 2.85 -19.31 -11.37
C TYR A 123 1.75 -18.60 -12.16
N LYS A 124 0.80 -19.36 -12.71
CA LYS A 124 -0.40 -18.76 -13.31
C LYS A 124 -1.27 -18.11 -12.22
N GLY A 125 -1.59 -16.84 -12.37
CA GLY A 125 -2.43 -16.07 -11.45
C GLY A 125 -1.78 -14.76 -11.02
N GLU A 126 -2.27 -14.22 -9.92
CA GLU A 126 -1.77 -12.96 -9.37
C GLU A 126 -0.47 -13.20 -8.57
N CYS A 127 0.49 -12.28 -8.73
CA CYS A 127 1.82 -12.42 -8.14
C CYS A 127 1.84 -12.46 -6.59
N TYR A 128 0.83 -11.88 -5.95
CA TYR A 128 0.69 -11.92 -4.48
C TYR A 128 -0.05 -13.16 -3.97
N ASP A 129 -0.81 -13.85 -4.80
CA ASP A 129 -1.47 -15.11 -4.43
C ASP A 129 -0.58 -16.33 -4.72
N LYS A 130 0.33 -16.19 -5.67
CA LYS A 130 1.37 -17.19 -6.00
C LYS A 130 2.75 -16.55 -6.04
N PRO A 131 3.28 -16.09 -4.92
CA PRO A 131 4.54 -15.37 -4.88
C PRO A 131 5.75 -16.27 -5.15
N HIS A 132 6.77 -15.70 -5.76
CA HIS A 132 8.10 -16.27 -5.71
C HIS A 132 8.77 -15.80 -4.40
N MET A 133 8.82 -16.67 -3.40
CA MET A 133 9.18 -16.29 -2.02
C MET A 133 10.52 -15.56 -1.90
N GLY A 134 11.56 -16.00 -2.65
CA GLY A 134 12.86 -15.32 -2.62
C GLY A 134 12.78 -13.88 -3.18
N LEU A 135 12.02 -13.66 -4.27
CA LEU A 135 11.83 -12.33 -4.82
C LEU A 135 10.98 -11.46 -3.89
N LEU A 136 9.94 -12.03 -3.28
CA LEU A 136 9.08 -11.34 -2.33
C LEU A 136 9.85 -10.90 -1.09
N ALA A 137 10.76 -11.74 -0.59
CA ALA A 137 11.64 -11.38 0.53
C ALA A 137 12.56 -10.20 0.17
N VAL A 138 13.22 -10.24 -0.99
CA VAL A 138 14.08 -9.14 -1.47
C VAL A 138 13.29 -7.84 -1.66
N TYR A 139 12.05 -7.94 -2.13
CA TYR A 139 11.15 -6.79 -2.27
C TYR A 139 10.80 -6.19 -0.90
N CYS A 140 10.34 -7.00 0.05
CA CYS A 140 10.02 -6.58 1.41
C CYS A 140 11.25 -6.02 2.16
N GLU A 141 12.42 -6.64 1.99
CA GLU A 141 13.69 -6.11 2.53
C GLU A 141 14.07 -4.75 1.97
N ARG A 142 13.76 -4.49 0.70
CA ARG A 142 13.96 -3.18 0.10
C ARG A 142 13.00 -2.15 0.71
N ASP A 143 11.76 -2.53 0.98
CA ASP A 143 10.77 -1.64 1.56
C ASP A 143 11.12 -1.22 2.99
N ILE A 144 11.65 -2.13 3.82
CA ILE A 144 12.16 -1.75 5.14
C ILE A 144 13.40 -0.84 5.08
N ASP A 145 14.25 -0.96 4.06
CA ASP A 145 15.38 -0.05 3.88
C ASP A 145 14.91 1.36 3.55
N VAL A 146 13.97 1.50 2.61
CA VAL A 146 13.38 2.80 2.26
C VAL A 146 12.67 3.41 3.46
N THR A 147 11.90 2.59 4.20
CA THR A 147 11.18 3.04 5.40
C THR A 147 12.13 3.50 6.51
N ALA A 148 13.27 2.83 6.70
CA ALA A 148 14.28 3.25 7.66
C ALA A 148 14.88 4.61 7.31
N LEU A 149 15.24 4.83 6.04
CA LEU A 149 15.75 6.12 5.56
C LEU A 149 14.69 7.22 5.70
N LEU A 150 13.44 6.91 5.35
CA LEU A 150 12.31 7.83 5.49
C LEU A 150 12.09 8.21 6.95
N TYR A 151 12.14 7.25 7.87
CA TYR A 151 12.02 7.52 9.30
C TYR A 151 13.07 8.53 9.77
N HIS A 152 14.34 8.33 9.44
CA HIS A 152 15.40 9.27 9.80
C HIS A 152 15.20 10.65 9.19
N HIS A 153 14.77 10.71 7.93
CA HIS A 153 14.45 11.97 7.26
C HIS A 153 13.31 12.71 7.98
N LEU A 154 12.20 12.02 8.27
CA LEU A 154 11.04 12.63 8.91
C LEU A 154 11.32 13.07 10.37
N VAL A 155 12.13 12.32 11.11
CA VAL A 155 12.56 12.73 12.45
C VAL A 155 13.37 14.04 12.38
N ALA A 156 14.36 14.11 11.48
CA ALA A 156 15.16 15.33 11.29
C ALA A 156 14.28 16.52 10.84
N GLU A 157 13.32 16.28 9.94
CA GLU A 157 12.37 17.30 9.48
C GLU A 157 11.46 17.80 10.61
N THR A 158 10.95 16.88 11.44
CA THR A 158 10.12 17.21 12.62
C THR A 158 10.89 18.11 13.60
N GLU A 159 12.17 17.79 13.85
CA GLU A 159 13.06 18.60 14.69
C GLU A 159 13.34 19.97 14.08
N ALA A 160 13.67 20.01 12.79
CA ALA A 160 13.98 21.25 12.06
C ALA A 160 12.80 22.23 12.04
N GLN A 161 11.58 21.71 11.85
CA GLN A 161 10.35 22.49 11.85
C GLN A 161 9.86 22.81 13.29
N LYS A 162 10.50 22.27 14.32
CA LYS A 162 10.06 22.36 15.72
C LYS A 162 8.61 21.88 15.89
N PHE A 163 8.26 20.82 15.18
CA PHE A 163 6.92 20.27 15.19
C PHE A 163 6.65 19.55 16.52
N SER A 164 5.46 19.72 17.06
CA SER A 164 5.15 19.17 18.40
C SER A 164 4.99 17.65 18.36
N GLN A 165 5.58 17.00 19.34
CA GLN A 165 5.46 15.54 19.51
C GLN A 165 4.01 15.15 19.81
N GLU A 166 3.27 15.98 20.58
CA GLU A 166 1.86 15.76 20.89
C GLU A 166 0.99 15.76 19.62
N SER A 167 1.33 16.58 18.62
CA SER A 167 0.63 16.58 17.35
C SER A 167 0.86 15.29 16.58
N VAL A 168 2.07 14.75 16.59
CA VAL A 168 2.39 13.45 15.98
C VAL A 168 1.62 12.33 16.68
N GLU A 169 1.59 12.31 18.01
CA GLU A 169 0.86 11.31 18.81
C GLU A 169 -0.66 11.40 18.59
N LEU A 170 -1.19 12.62 18.48
CA LEU A 170 -2.60 12.86 18.17
C LEU A 170 -2.98 12.25 16.81
N GLU A 171 -2.18 12.51 15.76
CA GLU A 171 -2.43 11.96 14.42
C GLU A 171 -2.39 10.42 14.41
N HIS A 172 -1.45 9.81 15.12
CA HIS A 172 -1.40 8.36 15.26
C HIS A 172 -2.65 7.80 15.96
N THR A 173 -3.13 8.49 17.01
CA THR A 173 -4.35 8.12 17.72
C THR A 173 -5.59 8.25 16.83
N VAL A 174 -5.71 9.35 16.10
CA VAL A 174 -6.81 9.59 15.15
C VAL A 174 -6.79 8.54 14.04
N ALA A 175 -5.61 8.25 13.48
CA ALA A 175 -5.48 7.23 12.44
C ALA A 175 -5.94 5.84 12.90
N ALA A 176 -5.66 5.47 14.15
CA ALA A 176 -6.13 4.21 14.73
C ALA A 176 -7.67 4.16 14.83
N ILE A 177 -8.30 5.27 15.22
CA ILE A 177 -9.76 5.40 15.29
C ILE A 177 -10.36 5.31 13.88
N MET A 178 -9.81 6.08 12.93
CA MET A 178 -10.28 6.11 11.54
C MET A 178 -10.14 4.74 10.86
N SER A 179 -9.01 4.08 11.08
CA SER A 179 -8.77 2.74 10.55
C SER A 179 -9.76 1.70 11.12
N LYS A 180 -10.16 1.83 12.39
CA LYS A 180 -11.21 1.00 12.98
C LYS A 180 -12.58 1.31 12.37
N GLN A 181 -12.89 2.60 12.18
CA GLN A 181 -14.13 3.05 11.56
C GLN A 181 -14.24 2.54 10.12
N GLU A 182 -13.17 2.65 9.35
CA GLU A 182 -13.10 2.18 7.96
C GLU A 182 -13.38 0.66 7.87
N ARG A 183 -12.77 -0.13 8.74
CA ARG A 183 -13.01 -1.59 8.80
C ARG A 183 -14.43 -1.95 9.25
N ASN A 184 -15.03 -1.18 10.14
CA ASN A 184 -16.44 -1.40 10.53
C ASN A 184 -17.40 -1.07 9.39
N GLY A 185 -17.02 -0.12 8.52
CA GLY A 185 -17.84 0.33 7.40
C GLY A 185 -19.12 1.03 7.82
N PHE A 186 -19.96 1.31 6.82
CA PHE A 186 -21.29 1.88 7.01
C PHE A 186 -22.34 0.92 6.46
N LYS A 187 -23.50 0.92 7.09
CA LYS A 187 -24.66 0.19 6.56
C LYS A 187 -25.15 0.91 5.30
N LEU A 188 -25.04 0.23 4.16
CA LEU A 188 -25.61 0.72 2.91
C LEU A 188 -27.11 0.37 2.84
N ASP A 189 -27.95 1.35 2.51
CA ASP A 189 -29.33 1.12 2.14
C ASP A 189 -29.39 0.56 0.70
N ILE A 190 -29.31 -0.76 0.59
CA ILE A 190 -29.29 -1.44 -0.71
C ILE A 190 -30.55 -1.18 -1.54
N PRO A 191 -31.77 -1.23 -0.99
CA PRO A 191 -32.99 -0.90 -1.72
C PRO A 191 -32.95 0.50 -2.33
N TYR A 192 -32.63 1.51 -1.54
CA TYR A 192 -32.50 2.89 -2.03
C TYR A 192 -31.39 3.05 -3.07
N ALA A 193 -30.22 2.47 -2.82
CA ALA A 193 -29.10 2.49 -3.76
C ALA A 193 -29.46 1.84 -5.11
N THR A 194 -30.23 0.76 -5.10
CA THR A 194 -30.71 0.09 -6.32
C THR A 194 -31.67 0.98 -7.12
N VAL A 195 -32.62 1.65 -6.45
CA VAL A 195 -33.52 2.61 -7.10
C VAL A 195 -32.75 3.77 -7.71
N LEU A 196 -31.80 4.34 -6.96
CA LEU A 196 -30.95 5.42 -7.44
C LEU A 196 -30.11 5.01 -8.65
N LEU A 197 -29.50 3.83 -8.60
CA LEU A 197 -28.72 3.27 -9.71
C LEU A 197 -29.56 3.11 -10.98
N THR A 198 -30.78 2.57 -10.85
CA THR A 198 -31.70 2.38 -11.98
C THR A 198 -32.12 3.73 -12.58
N THR A 199 -32.42 4.70 -11.72
CA THR A 199 -32.78 6.06 -12.14
C THR A 199 -31.62 6.75 -12.91
N VAL A 200 -30.40 6.66 -12.36
CA VAL A 200 -29.21 7.26 -12.98
C VAL A 200 -28.86 6.57 -14.30
N LYS A 201 -28.96 5.24 -14.36
CA LYS A 201 -28.76 4.50 -15.61
C LYS A 201 -29.77 4.88 -16.67
N GLY A 202 -31.06 4.88 -16.33
CA GLY A 202 -32.11 5.28 -17.29
C GLY A 202 -31.89 6.71 -17.84
N ARG A 203 -31.40 7.61 -16.99
CA ARG A 203 -31.07 8.97 -17.42
C ARG A 203 -29.82 9.01 -18.35
N LEU A 204 -28.82 8.19 -18.05
CA LEU A 204 -27.63 8.04 -18.89
C LEU A 204 -28.00 7.47 -20.27
N ASP A 205 -28.84 6.43 -20.30
CA ASP A 205 -29.30 5.80 -21.52
C ASP A 205 -30.08 6.79 -22.41
N SER A 206 -31.00 7.56 -21.81
CA SER A 206 -31.73 8.62 -22.52
C SER A 206 -30.82 9.71 -23.11
N ILE A 207 -29.79 10.12 -22.38
CA ILE A 207 -28.78 11.07 -22.88
C ILE A 207 -28.02 10.45 -24.03
N TYR A 208 -27.60 9.18 -23.89
CA TYR A 208 -26.87 8.47 -24.92
C TYR A 208 -27.70 8.34 -26.21
N GLU A 209 -28.96 7.94 -26.11
CA GLU A 209 -29.90 7.87 -27.24
C GLU A 209 -30.02 9.23 -27.94
N SER A 210 -30.28 10.29 -27.19
CA SER A 210 -30.35 11.66 -27.72
C SER A 210 -29.06 12.09 -28.43
N MET A 211 -27.92 11.69 -27.90
CA MET A 211 -26.62 11.95 -28.54
C MET A 211 -26.46 11.17 -29.84
N GLN A 212 -26.88 9.88 -29.87
CA GLN A 212 -26.81 9.05 -31.08
C GLN A 212 -27.75 9.55 -32.18
N GLU A 213 -28.92 10.06 -31.82
CA GLU A 213 -29.84 10.70 -32.77
C GLU A 213 -29.23 11.97 -33.39
N ARG A 214 -28.57 12.79 -32.56
CA ARG A 214 -27.97 14.04 -33.01
C ARG A 214 -26.65 13.86 -33.75
N TRP A 215 -25.88 12.87 -33.34
CA TRP A 215 -24.57 12.53 -33.92
C TRP A 215 -24.51 11.02 -34.18
N PRO A 216 -25.17 10.54 -35.22
CA PRO A 216 -25.15 9.10 -35.52
C PRO A 216 -23.72 8.63 -35.79
N PRO A 217 -23.39 7.39 -35.43
CA PRO A 217 -22.08 6.83 -35.72
C PRO A 217 -21.85 6.77 -37.23
N TYR A 218 -20.68 7.13 -37.67
CA TYR A 218 -20.26 7.01 -39.07
C TYR A 218 -19.05 6.10 -39.13
N THR A 219 -18.99 5.33 -40.22
CA THR A 219 -17.88 4.42 -40.50
C THR A 219 -16.75 5.19 -41.16
N VAL A 220 -15.57 5.18 -40.55
CA VAL A 220 -14.36 5.73 -41.15
C VAL A 220 -13.59 4.55 -41.74
N GLU A 221 -13.43 4.51 -43.07
CA GLU A 221 -12.52 3.57 -43.70
C GLU A 221 -11.07 3.97 -43.34
N ARG A 222 -10.42 3.16 -42.53
CA ARG A 222 -8.98 3.31 -42.30
C ARG A 222 -8.21 2.76 -43.51
N VAL A 223 -7.46 3.64 -44.14
CA VAL A 223 -6.56 3.26 -45.23
C VAL A 223 -5.12 3.20 -44.71
N SER A 224 -4.35 2.25 -45.18
CA SER A 224 -2.93 2.17 -44.89
C SER A 224 -2.20 3.36 -45.51
N GLU A 225 -1.50 4.12 -44.69
CA GLU A 225 -0.67 5.24 -45.14
C GLU A 225 0.41 4.81 -46.17
N LYS A 226 0.86 3.55 -46.11
CA LYS A 226 1.89 3.00 -47.01
C LYS A 226 1.35 2.48 -48.35
N THR A 227 0.11 2.00 -48.38
CA THR A 227 -0.41 1.29 -49.55
C THR A 227 -1.68 1.90 -50.13
N GLY A 228 -2.30 2.86 -49.41
CA GLY A 228 -3.58 3.46 -49.81
C GLY A 228 -4.77 2.49 -49.83
N LYS A 229 -4.59 1.26 -49.32
CA LYS A 229 -5.66 0.25 -49.32
C LYS A 229 -6.41 0.23 -48.02
N PRO A 230 -7.71 -0.10 -48.02
CA PRO A 230 -8.48 -0.25 -46.79
C PRO A 230 -7.83 -1.26 -45.84
N LEU A 231 -7.72 -0.92 -44.54
CA LEU A 231 -7.33 -1.86 -43.52
C LEU A 231 -8.55 -2.68 -43.12
N LYS A 232 -8.40 -4.00 -43.14
CA LYS A 232 -9.45 -4.93 -42.68
C LYS A 232 -9.62 -4.93 -41.19
#